data_dd898dab00de84e4a4eecffe9d0226ce
#
_entry.id   dd898dab00de84e4a4eecffe9d0226ce
#
_cell.length_a   1.000
_cell.length_b   1.000
_cell.length_c   1.000
_cell.angle_alpha   90.00
_cell.angle_beta   90.00
_cell.angle_gamma   90.00
#
_symmetry.space_group_name_H-M   'P 1'
#
loop_
_entity.id
_entity.type
_entity.pdbx_description
1 polymer ?
#
loop_
_entity_poly.entity_id
_entity_poly.type
_entity_poly.pdbx_seq_one_letter_code
_entity_poly.pdbx_strand_id
1 'polypeptide(L)'
;PEIIECYRAAKKQGLTKLEFLHEVAKIEGVYVPSFYTHTYHEDGTLAAITPEPGAPERVKKRIVQDMNTAYFPTKTIVPSTQIVHDRSNLEIFRGCIRGCRFCQAGFCYRPIRAKSADGLCKQAIESLEDSGNSEITLASLSTSDYRELEALADGLLDYCEPRKINLSLPSLRADNFSRELMMRIQKVRKSGLTFAPEAGTQRLRDAINKNVTEEEILSTCATAFSGGWNSVKLYFMLGLPTETDEDVVGIAELVYKILQVWRENGSGKKRGLSINLATAYFVPKPFTPFQWAAQITPEEYLRRVHLLQANLHAKCVDYRYHES
;
A
#
# COMPACT_ATOMS: atom_id res chain seq x y z
N PRO A 1 -0.84 10.41 -21.59
CA PRO A 1 -0.76 11.45 -22.66
C PRO A 1 -1.00 10.85 -24.05
N GLU A 2 -0.22 9.83 -24.46
CA GLU A 2 -0.24 9.24 -25.83
C GLU A 2 -1.66 8.82 -26.29
N ILE A 3 -2.47 8.22 -25.42
CA ILE A 3 -3.87 7.86 -25.76
C ILE A 3 -4.70 9.11 -26.08
N ILE A 4 -4.52 10.17 -25.29
CA ILE A 4 -5.25 11.44 -25.51
C ILE A 4 -4.78 12.13 -26.81
N GLU A 5 -3.50 12.09 -27.09
CA GLU A 5 -2.92 12.62 -28.34
C GLU A 5 -3.44 11.84 -29.54
N CYS A 6 -3.43 10.51 -29.47
CA CYS A 6 -4.01 9.63 -30.49
C CYS A 6 -5.50 9.94 -30.71
N TYR A 7 -6.29 10.08 -29.62
CA TYR A 7 -7.71 10.44 -29.73
C TYR A 7 -7.93 11.80 -30.40
N ARG A 8 -7.14 12.82 -30.02
CA ARG A 8 -7.23 14.16 -30.63
C ARG A 8 -6.90 14.12 -32.12
N ALA A 9 -5.87 13.36 -32.50
CA ALA A 9 -5.49 13.18 -33.89
C ALA A 9 -6.59 12.46 -34.67
N ALA A 10 -7.13 11.37 -34.15
CA ALA A 10 -8.21 10.62 -34.75
C ALA A 10 -9.48 11.47 -34.94
N LYS A 11 -9.84 12.26 -33.93
CA LYS A 11 -10.98 13.20 -34.02
C LYS A 11 -10.77 14.27 -35.08
N LYS A 12 -9.57 14.82 -35.19
CA LYS A 12 -9.22 15.83 -36.24
C LYS A 12 -9.28 15.24 -37.65
N GLN A 13 -8.96 13.96 -37.79
CA GLN A 13 -9.00 13.22 -39.06
C GLN A 13 -10.39 12.66 -39.39
N GLY A 14 -11.36 12.75 -38.47
CA GLY A 14 -12.70 12.21 -38.65
C GLY A 14 -12.79 10.69 -38.59
N LEU A 15 -11.80 10.02 -37.93
CA LEU A 15 -11.78 8.59 -37.82
C LEU A 15 -13.00 8.06 -37.02
N THR A 16 -13.51 6.91 -37.45
CA THR A 16 -14.51 6.17 -36.70
C THR A 16 -13.94 5.62 -35.38
N LYS A 17 -14.80 5.17 -34.48
CA LYS A 17 -14.38 4.52 -33.23
C LYS A 17 -13.47 3.32 -33.49
N LEU A 18 -13.78 2.51 -34.49
CA LEU A 18 -13.00 1.30 -34.80
C LEU A 18 -11.61 1.66 -35.31
N GLU A 19 -11.51 2.61 -36.23
CA GLU A 19 -10.22 3.10 -36.72
C GLU A 19 -9.38 3.72 -35.60
N PHE A 20 -9.98 4.51 -34.71
CA PHE A 20 -9.30 5.01 -33.52
C PHE A 20 -8.80 3.86 -32.63
N LEU A 21 -9.60 2.79 -32.40
CA LEU A 21 -9.18 1.65 -31.60
C LEU A 21 -8.00 0.90 -32.22
N HIS A 22 -7.91 0.81 -33.56
CA HIS A 22 -6.74 0.25 -34.25
C HIS A 22 -5.50 1.14 -34.06
N GLU A 23 -5.64 2.46 -34.12
CA GLU A 23 -4.50 3.36 -33.88
C GLU A 23 -4.02 3.31 -32.44
N VAL A 24 -4.93 3.32 -31.47
CA VAL A 24 -4.55 3.32 -30.05
C VAL A 24 -3.96 1.97 -29.61
N ALA A 25 -4.34 0.86 -30.26
CA ALA A 25 -3.77 -0.48 -29.99
C ALA A 25 -2.28 -0.58 -30.35
N LYS A 26 -1.76 0.31 -31.20
CA LYS A 26 -0.33 0.39 -31.55
C LYS A 26 0.52 0.98 -30.42
N ILE A 27 -0.09 1.69 -29.47
CA ILE A 27 0.61 2.27 -28.33
C ILE A 27 1.00 1.18 -27.35
N GLU A 28 2.28 1.12 -26.96
CA GLU A 28 2.78 0.14 -26.00
C GLU A 28 1.99 0.20 -24.68
N GLY A 29 1.49 -0.95 -24.23
CA GLY A 29 0.72 -1.08 -23.00
C GLY A 29 -0.79 -0.90 -23.14
N VAL A 30 -1.28 -0.60 -24.32
CA VAL A 30 -2.73 -0.48 -24.57
C VAL A 30 -3.29 -1.83 -25.00
N TYR A 31 -4.29 -2.30 -24.25
CA TYR A 31 -5.07 -3.50 -24.54
C TYR A 31 -6.48 -3.10 -24.96
N VAL A 32 -6.91 -3.51 -26.14
CA VAL A 32 -8.27 -3.29 -26.64
C VAL A 32 -9.02 -4.62 -26.58
N PRO A 33 -9.89 -4.85 -25.57
CA PRO A 33 -10.51 -6.15 -25.34
C PRO A 33 -11.26 -6.72 -26.54
N SER A 34 -11.91 -5.86 -27.34
CA SER A 34 -12.70 -6.28 -28.52
C SER A 34 -11.85 -6.88 -29.64
N PHE A 35 -10.51 -6.74 -29.60
CA PHE A 35 -9.60 -7.30 -30.59
C PHE A 35 -9.09 -8.69 -30.22
N TYR A 36 -9.63 -9.32 -29.18
CA TYR A 36 -9.21 -10.63 -28.71
C TYR A 36 -10.41 -11.54 -28.51
N THR A 37 -10.42 -12.65 -29.23
CA THR A 37 -11.42 -13.71 -29.07
C THR A 37 -10.94 -14.70 -28.02
N HIS A 38 -11.77 -14.92 -27.00
CA HIS A 38 -11.52 -15.90 -25.95
C HIS A 38 -12.30 -17.18 -26.25
N THR A 39 -11.62 -18.30 -26.29
CA THR A 39 -12.23 -19.62 -26.40
C THR A 39 -12.03 -20.42 -25.12
N TYR A 40 -12.99 -21.26 -24.78
CA TYR A 40 -12.99 -22.03 -23.56
C TYR A 40 -13.14 -23.52 -23.84
N HIS A 41 -12.60 -24.36 -22.98
CA HIS A 41 -12.86 -25.77 -22.93
C HIS A 41 -14.25 -26.08 -22.40
N GLU A 42 -14.73 -27.34 -22.54
CA GLU A 42 -16.04 -27.77 -22.03
C GLU A 42 -16.18 -27.60 -20.50
N ASP A 43 -15.08 -27.69 -19.78
CA ASP A 43 -15.03 -27.48 -18.32
C ASP A 43 -15.03 -25.99 -17.90
N GLY A 44 -15.12 -25.05 -18.86
CA GLY A 44 -15.11 -23.62 -18.61
C GLY A 44 -13.71 -23.02 -18.43
N THR A 45 -12.64 -23.81 -18.53
CA THR A 45 -11.28 -23.25 -18.49
C THR A 45 -10.90 -22.58 -19.81
N LEU A 46 -10.05 -21.54 -19.74
CA LEU A 46 -9.61 -20.79 -20.91
C LEU A 46 -8.75 -21.68 -21.84
N ALA A 47 -9.20 -21.88 -23.08
CA ALA A 47 -8.47 -22.65 -24.08
C ALA A 47 -7.47 -21.78 -24.85
N ALA A 48 -7.91 -20.62 -25.38
CA ALA A 48 -7.04 -19.70 -26.11
C ALA A 48 -7.54 -18.26 -26.07
N ILE A 49 -6.60 -17.33 -26.29
CA ILE A 49 -6.88 -15.93 -26.59
C ILE A 49 -6.26 -15.62 -27.94
N THR A 50 -7.10 -15.35 -28.94
CA THR A 50 -6.67 -15.12 -30.33
C THR A 50 -6.83 -13.65 -30.67
N PRO A 51 -5.75 -12.92 -31.00
CA PRO A 51 -5.84 -11.55 -31.47
C PRO A 51 -6.40 -11.45 -32.89
N GLU A 52 -7.12 -10.39 -33.17
CA GLU A 52 -7.49 -10.02 -34.55
C GLU A 52 -6.26 -9.58 -35.34
N PRO A 53 -6.31 -9.61 -36.69
CA PRO A 53 -5.24 -9.09 -37.53
C PRO A 53 -4.91 -7.64 -37.21
N GLY A 54 -3.65 -7.37 -36.91
CA GLY A 54 -3.17 -6.04 -36.51
C GLY A 54 -3.16 -5.73 -35.02
N ALA A 55 -3.79 -6.59 -34.20
CA ALA A 55 -3.64 -6.50 -32.75
C ALA A 55 -2.36 -7.23 -32.28
N PRO A 56 -1.65 -6.73 -31.25
CA PRO A 56 -0.45 -7.39 -30.76
C PRO A 56 -0.79 -8.72 -30.09
N GLU A 57 -0.02 -9.77 -30.40
CA GLU A 57 -0.18 -11.09 -29.74
C GLU A 57 -0.01 -11.01 -28.23
N ARG A 58 0.88 -10.11 -27.76
CA ARG A 58 1.10 -9.83 -26.34
C ARG A 58 1.19 -8.33 -26.11
N VAL A 59 0.39 -7.83 -25.20
CA VAL A 59 0.47 -6.44 -24.77
C VAL A 59 1.58 -6.27 -23.73
N LYS A 60 2.61 -5.50 -24.09
CA LYS A 60 3.75 -5.21 -23.23
C LYS A 60 3.41 -4.08 -22.28
N LYS A 61 3.62 -4.28 -20.99
CA LYS A 61 3.37 -3.23 -20.00
C LYS A 61 4.23 -2.00 -20.26
N ARG A 62 3.58 -0.82 -20.33
CA ARG A 62 4.28 0.46 -20.43
C ARG A 62 4.97 0.81 -19.11
N ILE A 63 6.24 1.19 -19.18
CA ILE A 63 7.06 1.55 -18.02
C ILE A 63 7.67 2.92 -18.25
N VAL A 64 7.53 3.83 -17.27
CA VAL A 64 8.33 5.05 -17.19
C VAL A 64 9.72 4.67 -16.68
N GLN A 65 10.74 4.76 -17.51
CA GLN A 65 12.09 4.29 -17.22
C GLN A 65 12.78 5.16 -16.16
N ASP A 66 12.73 6.48 -16.33
CA ASP A 66 13.27 7.44 -15.39
C ASP A 66 12.15 8.24 -14.71
N MET A 67 11.97 8.01 -13.42
CA MET A 67 10.94 8.70 -12.63
C MET A 67 11.29 10.16 -12.33
N ASN A 68 12.56 10.56 -12.45
CA ASN A 68 12.94 11.97 -12.26
C ASN A 68 12.45 12.86 -13.41
N THR A 69 12.31 12.28 -14.61
CA THR A 69 11.77 12.97 -15.78
C THR A 69 10.25 12.85 -15.92
N ALA A 70 9.62 12.03 -15.08
CA ALA A 70 8.17 11.87 -15.07
C ALA A 70 7.48 13.19 -14.69
N TYR A 71 6.44 13.55 -15.46
CA TYR A 71 5.64 14.73 -15.13
C TYR A 71 5.07 14.62 -13.71
N PHE A 72 5.26 15.67 -12.93
CA PHE A 72 4.66 15.85 -11.60
C PHE A 72 3.98 17.24 -11.56
N PRO A 73 2.68 17.31 -11.22
CA PRO A 73 1.99 18.60 -11.12
C PRO A 73 2.42 19.30 -9.82
N THR A 74 3.19 20.36 -9.91
CA THR A 74 3.52 21.21 -8.75
C THR A 74 2.40 22.21 -8.47
N LYS A 75 1.68 22.63 -9.51
CA LYS A 75 0.49 23.48 -9.41
C LYS A 75 -0.76 22.63 -9.43
N THR A 76 -1.28 22.32 -8.25
CA THR A 76 -2.45 21.46 -8.09
C THR A 76 -3.72 22.29 -7.91
N ILE A 77 -4.84 21.77 -8.43
CA ILE A 77 -6.16 22.37 -8.17
C ILE A 77 -6.55 22.05 -6.73
N VAL A 78 -6.69 23.10 -5.92
CA VAL A 78 -7.16 22.97 -4.53
C VAL A 78 -8.67 23.08 -4.51
N PRO A 79 -9.41 22.11 -3.92
CA PRO A 79 -10.86 22.15 -3.85
C PRO A 79 -11.33 23.25 -2.88
N SER A 80 -12.45 23.88 -3.19
CA SER A 80 -13.11 24.87 -2.30
C SER A 80 -13.97 24.24 -1.21
N THR A 81 -14.15 22.92 -1.26
CA THR A 81 -14.93 22.14 -0.28
C THR A 81 -14.01 21.24 0.53
N GLN A 82 -14.45 20.84 1.72
CA GLN A 82 -13.73 19.88 2.54
C GLN A 82 -13.67 18.51 1.86
N ILE A 83 -12.47 17.94 1.76
CA ILE A 83 -12.20 16.62 1.17
C ILE A 83 -11.52 15.69 2.18
N VAL A 84 -11.61 14.37 1.93
CA VAL A 84 -11.05 13.35 2.83
C VAL A 84 -9.52 13.41 2.90
N HIS A 85 -8.85 13.73 1.79
CA HIS A 85 -7.38 13.76 1.66
C HIS A 85 -6.90 15.17 1.29
N ASP A 86 -7.12 16.14 2.20
CA ASP A 86 -6.69 17.51 2.04
C ASP A 86 -5.19 17.65 2.38
N ARG A 87 -4.34 17.22 1.44
CA ARG A 87 -2.88 17.19 1.60
C ARG A 87 -2.18 17.04 0.25
N SER A 88 -0.93 17.45 0.19
CA SER A 88 -0.04 17.18 -0.94
C SER A 88 0.44 15.73 -0.92
N ASN A 89 0.38 15.02 -2.04
CA ASN A 89 0.88 13.67 -2.18
C ASN A 89 2.13 13.65 -3.05
N LEU A 90 3.23 13.15 -2.50
CA LEU A 90 4.52 13.05 -3.17
C LEU A 90 4.82 11.58 -3.49
N GLU A 91 4.71 11.19 -4.76
CA GLU A 91 5.08 9.84 -5.20
C GLU A 91 6.59 9.70 -5.24
N ILE A 92 7.17 8.92 -4.30
CA ILE A 92 8.63 8.78 -4.16
C ILE A 92 9.20 7.71 -5.06
N PHE A 93 8.48 6.60 -5.26
CA PHE A 93 8.84 5.54 -6.19
C PHE A 93 7.64 4.68 -6.59
N ARG A 94 7.78 3.94 -7.68
CA ARG A 94 6.83 2.92 -8.16
C ARG A 94 7.41 1.53 -8.07
N GLY A 95 6.56 0.55 -7.78
CA GLY A 95 6.92 -0.85 -7.62
C GLY A 95 7.15 -1.23 -6.17
N CYS A 96 7.39 -2.54 -5.95
CA CYS A 96 7.72 -3.10 -4.65
C CYS A 96 8.68 -4.27 -4.83
N ILE A 97 9.78 -4.32 -4.03
CA ILE A 97 10.75 -5.43 -4.07
C ILE A 97 10.27 -6.65 -3.29
N ARG A 98 9.30 -6.45 -2.41
CA ARG A 98 8.78 -7.52 -1.56
C ARG A 98 8.02 -8.52 -2.41
N GLY A 99 8.09 -9.76 -2.05
CA GLY A 99 7.48 -10.86 -2.80
C GLY A 99 6.29 -11.47 -2.09
N CYS A 100 5.49 -10.67 -1.36
CA CYS A 100 4.30 -11.17 -0.66
C CYS A 100 3.39 -11.92 -1.63
N ARG A 101 3.12 -13.20 -1.37
CA ARG A 101 2.46 -14.13 -2.32
C ARG A 101 1.02 -13.77 -2.65
N PHE A 102 0.38 -12.94 -1.85
CA PHE A 102 -1.00 -12.45 -2.04
C PHE A 102 -1.07 -11.09 -2.77
N CYS A 103 0.05 -10.36 -2.86
CA CYS A 103 0.04 -8.95 -3.24
C CYS A 103 0.27 -8.74 -4.74
N GLN A 104 -0.76 -8.36 -5.47
CA GLN A 104 -0.67 -8.07 -6.90
C GLN A 104 0.29 -6.92 -7.20
N ALA A 105 0.34 -5.89 -6.35
CA ALA A 105 1.19 -4.72 -6.54
C ALA A 105 2.70 -5.09 -6.59
N GLY A 106 3.13 -6.08 -5.78
CA GLY A 106 4.51 -6.58 -5.77
C GLY A 106 4.93 -7.28 -7.06
N PHE A 107 3.99 -7.68 -7.91
CA PHE A 107 4.26 -8.35 -9.19
C PHE A 107 3.97 -7.44 -10.39
N CYS A 108 2.81 -6.78 -10.42
CA CYS A 108 2.41 -5.95 -11.55
C CYS A 108 3.21 -4.66 -11.70
N TYR A 109 3.71 -4.07 -10.62
CA TYR A 109 4.41 -2.78 -10.66
C TYR A 109 5.94 -2.89 -10.64
N ARG A 110 6.52 -4.07 -10.81
CA ARG A 110 7.97 -4.24 -11.04
C ARG A 110 8.38 -3.70 -12.41
N PRO A 111 9.64 -3.21 -12.53
CA PRO A 111 10.68 -3.00 -11.54
C PRO A 111 10.43 -1.79 -10.63
N ILE A 112 11.19 -1.67 -9.53
CA ILE A 112 11.22 -0.43 -8.74
C ILE A 112 11.91 0.65 -9.55
N ARG A 113 11.31 1.84 -9.52
CA ARG A 113 11.81 3.07 -10.13
C ARG A 113 11.58 4.22 -9.16
N ALA A 114 12.65 4.75 -8.64
CA ALA A 114 12.63 5.81 -7.62
C ALA A 114 13.01 7.16 -8.24
N LYS A 115 12.54 8.23 -7.62
CA LYS A 115 13.04 9.58 -7.83
C LYS A 115 14.20 9.85 -6.87
N SER A 116 15.07 10.80 -7.17
CA SER A 116 16.11 11.27 -6.25
C SER A 116 15.52 12.08 -5.10
N ALA A 117 16.18 12.07 -3.92
CA ALA A 117 15.74 12.85 -2.77
C ALA A 117 15.70 14.36 -3.08
N ASP A 118 16.71 14.90 -3.77
CA ASP A 118 16.76 16.32 -4.15
C ASP A 118 15.60 16.71 -5.05
N GLY A 119 15.29 15.89 -6.08
CA GLY A 119 14.16 16.11 -6.98
C GLY A 119 12.83 16.09 -6.26
N LEU A 120 12.69 15.19 -5.28
CA LEU A 120 11.50 15.07 -4.44
C LEU A 120 11.34 16.26 -3.49
N CYS A 121 12.42 16.72 -2.85
CA CYS A 121 12.39 17.91 -1.99
C CYS A 121 11.93 19.13 -2.80
N LYS A 122 12.48 19.34 -4.00
CA LYS A 122 12.07 20.44 -4.88
C LYS A 122 10.58 20.36 -5.24
N GLN A 123 10.11 19.19 -5.73
CA GLN A 123 8.71 18.98 -6.08
C GLN A 123 7.77 19.19 -4.89
N ALA A 124 8.17 18.75 -3.69
CA ALA A 124 7.40 18.91 -2.47
C ALA A 124 7.24 20.39 -2.08
N ILE A 125 8.34 21.14 -2.07
CA ILE A 125 8.35 22.56 -1.71
C ILE A 125 7.48 23.35 -2.68
N GLU A 126 7.70 23.19 -3.99
CA GLU A 126 6.89 23.87 -5.02
C GLU A 126 5.39 23.55 -4.87
N SER A 127 5.05 22.27 -4.61
CA SER A 127 3.64 21.85 -4.41
C SER A 127 3.02 22.43 -3.13
N LEU A 128 3.77 22.52 -2.05
CA LEU A 128 3.31 23.08 -0.77
C LEU A 128 3.13 24.61 -0.86
N GLU A 129 4.04 25.29 -1.54
CA GLU A 129 3.95 26.76 -1.76
C GLU A 129 2.75 27.14 -2.63
N ASP A 130 2.47 26.33 -3.66
CA ASP A 130 1.35 26.60 -4.57
C ASP A 130 -0.01 26.24 -3.95
N SER A 131 -0.10 25.10 -3.24
CA SER A 131 -1.36 24.62 -2.69
C SER A 131 -1.74 25.20 -1.33
N GLY A 132 -0.75 25.60 -0.52
CA GLY A 132 -0.94 26.01 0.88
C GLY A 132 -1.32 24.85 1.82
N ASN A 133 -1.17 23.61 1.43
CA ASN A 133 -1.48 22.45 2.24
C ASN A 133 -0.65 22.40 3.53
N SER A 134 -1.28 22.05 4.64
CA SER A 134 -0.63 21.88 5.95
C SER A 134 -0.10 20.47 6.22
N GLU A 135 -0.22 19.57 5.24
CA GLU A 135 0.26 18.19 5.30
C GLU A 135 0.84 17.75 3.94
N ILE A 136 1.94 17.01 3.99
CA ILE A 136 2.49 16.29 2.85
C ILE A 136 2.64 14.81 3.18
N THR A 137 2.26 13.95 2.24
CA THR A 137 2.34 12.49 2.37
C THR A 137 3.29 11.91 1.34
N LEU A 138 4.22 11.05 1.77
CA LEU A 138 5.08 10.28 0.87
C LEU A 138 4.32 9.05 0.37
N ALA A 139 3.99 9.03 -0.90
CA ALA A 139 3.23 7.94 -1.52
C ALA A 139 4.16 6.89 -2.13
N SER A 140 4.03 5.65 -1.67
CA SER A 140 4.68 4.47 -2.23
C SER A 140 4.01 3.18 -1.72
N LEU A 141 4.41 2.03 -2.28
CA LEU A 141 3.96 0.71 -1.81
C LEU A 141 4.71 0.22 -0.56
N SER A 142 5.87 0.80 -0.25
CA SER A 142 6.69 0.44 0.91
C SER A 142 7.70 1.54 1.19
N THR A 143 7.28 2.59 1.89
CA THR A 143 8.06 3.82 2.08
C THR A 143 9.42 3.56 2.74
N SER A 144 9.49 2.62 3.69
CA SER A 144 10.74 2.22 4.35
C SER A 144 11.76 1.52 3.43
N ASP A 145 11.37 1.09 2.23
CA ASP A 145 12.29 0.51 1.24
C ASP A 145 12.93 1.57 0.31
N TYR A 146 12.62 2.85 0.51
CA TYR A 146 13.26 3.92 -0.23
C TYR A 146 14.68 4.17 0.29
N ARG A 147 15.68 4.03 -0.59
CA ARG A 147 17.10 4.06 -0.19
C ARG A 147 17.56 5.38 0.40
N GLU A 148 16.98 6.49 -0.08
CA GLU A 148 17.34 7.84 0.35
C GLU A 148 16.29 8.40 1.33
N LEU A 149 15.60 7.55 2.11
CA LEU A 149 14.50 7.97 2.98
C LEU A 149 14.95 8.97 4.03
N GLU A 150 16.10 8.76 4.66
CA GLU A 150 16.63 9.65 5.70
C GLU A 150 16.98 11.02 5.10
N ALA A 151 17.71 11.05 3.99
CA ALA A 151 18.07 12.31 3.32
C ALA A 151 16.81 13.08 2.84
N LEU A 152 15.82 12.39 2.28
CA LEU A 152 14.55 12.98 1.88
C LEU A 152 13.78 13.53 3.07
N ALA A 153 13.68 12.75 4.15
CA ALA A 153 12.96 13.15 5.35
C ALA A 153 13.63 14.35 6.03
N ASP A 154 14.95 14.40 6.10
CA ASP A 154 15.71 15.52 6.64
C ASP A 154 15.47 16.79 5.83
N GLY A 155 15.62 16.74 4.51
CA GLY A 155 15.38 17.89 3.63
C GLY A 155 13.94 18.40 3.71
N LEU A 156 12.95 17.50 3.80
CA LEU A 156 11.54 17.89 3.96
C LEU A 156 11.25 18.45 5.35
N LEU A 157 11.81 17.88 6.41
CA LEU A 157 11.59 18.35 7.78
C LEU A 157 12.22 19.72 8.02
N ASP A 158 13.39 20.01 7.44
CA ASP A 158 14.01 21.32 7.51
C ASP A 158 13.11 22.42 6.92
N TYR A 159 12.32 22.10 5.91
CA TYR A 159 11.34 23.00 5.33
C TYR A 159 10.02 23.03 6.13
N CYS A 160 9.52 21.86 6.55
CA CYS A 160 8.19 21.65 7.12
C CYS A 160 8.11 22.02 8.61
N GLU A 161 9.14 21.71 9.44
CA GLU A 161 9.13 21.99 10.89
C GLU A 161 8.87 23.47 11.22
N PRO A 162 9.61 24.45 10.64
CA PRO A 162 9.38 25.86 10.95
C PRO A 162 8.01 26.36 10.51
N ARG A 163 7.43 25.73 9.50
CA ARG A 163 6.12 26.08 8.90
C ARG A 163 4.96 25.30 9.50
N LYS A 164 5.24 24.38 10.44
CA LYS A 164 4.24 23.49 11.07
C LYS A 164 3.47 22.64 10.07
N ILE A 165 4.09 22.28 8.95
CA ILE A 165 3.56 21.38 7.94
C ILE A 165 3.81 19.94 8.40
N ASN A 166 2.77 19.10 8.41
CA ASN A 166 2.87 17.71 8.84
C ASN A 166 3.48 16.84 7.73
N LEU A 167 4.53 16.07 8.04
CA LEU A 167 5.07 15.04 7.16
C LEU A 167 4.47 13.68 7.56
N SER A 168 3.70 13.08 6.64
CA SER A 168 3.08 11.77 6.81
C SER A 168 3.83 10.71 6.02
N LEU A 169 4.24 9.63 6.70
CA LEU A 169 4.91 8.48 6.13
C LEU A 169 4.00 7.26 6.22
N PRO A 170 3.08 7.06 5.27
CA PRO A 170 2.29 5.83 5.22
C PRO A 170 3.16 4.65 4.77
N SER A 171 2.67 3.44 5.01
CA SER A 171 3.32 2.20 4.56
C SER A 171 4.72 1.99 5.14
N LEU A 172 4.95 2.44 6.37
CA LEU A 172 6.14 2.09 7.13
C LEU A 172 6.08 0.62 7.54
N ARG A 173 7.19 -0.08 7.35
CA ARG A 173 7.35 -1.46 7.82
C ARG A 173 8.02 -1.43 9.20
N ALA A 174 7.73 -2.46 9.97
CA ALA A 174 8.29 -2.60 11.31
C ALA A 174 9.81 -2.84 11.31
N ASP A 175 10.36 -3.34 10.20
CA ASP A 175 11.75 -3.80 10.07
C ASP A 175 12.77 -2.70 9.73
N ASN A 176 12.34 -1.47 9.40
CA ASN A 176 13.27 -0.45 8.92
C ASN A 176 12.84 0.98 9.25
N PHE A 177 12.93 1.36 10.53
CA PHE A 177 12.53 2.70 10.96
C PHE A 177 13.46 3.26 12.06
N SER A 178 14.21 4.33 11.74
CA SER A 178 15.12 4.91 12.72
C SER A 178 14.37 5.68 13.81
N ARG A 179 14.83 5.54 15.07
CA ARG A 179 14.29 6.26 16.23
C ARG A 179 14.39 7.78 16.05
N GLU A 180 15.48 8.24 15.46
CA GLU A 180 15.75 9.66 15.26
C GLU A 180 14.74 10.29 14.30
N LEU A 181 14.51 9.67 13.15
CA LEU A 181 13.51 10.09 12.18
C LEU A 181 12.11 10.12 12.81
N MET A 182 11.78 9.08 13.60
CA MET A 182 10.51 9.00 14.33
C MET A 182 10.33 10.20 15.28
N MET A 183 11.35 10.58 16.04
CA MET A 183 11.29 11.70 16.96
C MET A 183 11.16 13.06 16.25
N ARG A 184 11.80 13.24 15.09
CA ARG A 184 11.69 14.48 14.31
C ARG A 184 10.27 14.65 13.74
N ILE A 185 9.70 13.62 13.15
CA ILE A 185 8.33 13.65 12.60
C ILE A 185 7.29 14.02 13.68
N GLN A 186 7.47 13.51 14.89
CA GLN A 186 6.57 13.80 16.01
C GLN A 186 6.53 15.28 16.44
N LYS A 187 7.58 16.05 16.20
CA LYS A 187 7.62 17.46 16.63
C LYS A 187 6.50 18.30 16.05
N VAL A 188 6.07 17.98 14.82
CA VAL A 188 4.97 18.69 14.17
C VAL A 188 3.62 18.08 14.55
N ARG A 189 3.43 16.78 14.35
CA ARG A 189 2.19 16.08 14.70
C ARG A 189 2.44 14.62 14.98
N LYS A 190 1.85 14.10 16.06
CA LYS A 190 1.85 12.66 16.35
C LYS A 190 0.87 11.95 15.40
N SER A 191 1.38 11.17 14.46
CA SER A 191 0.58 10.27 13.63
C SER A 191 0.43 8.91 14.35
N GLY A 192 -0.66 8.19 14.10
CA GLY A 192 -0.82 6.82 14.58
C GLY A 192 0.14 5.87 13.84
N LEU A 193 0.66 4.86 14.56
CA LEU A 193 1.43 3.79 13.95
C LEU A 193 0.49 2.79 13.27
N THR A 194 0.86 2.37 12.08
CA THR A 194 0.10 1.37 11.33
C THR A 194 1.03 0.25 10.87
N PHE A 195 0.72 -0.97 11.25
CA PHE A 195 1.43 -2.16 10.81
C PHE A 195 0.46 -3.13 10.14
N ALA A 196 0.96 -3.84 9.15
CA ALA A 196 0.24 -4.89 8.46
C ALA A 196 1.03 -6.21 8.56
N PRO A 197 0.99 -6.94 9.70
CA PRO A 197 1.61 -8.26 9.80
C PRO A 197 0.97 -9.26 8.84
N GLU A 198 -0.30 -9.07 8.49
CA GLU A 198 -1.16 -9.87 7.62
C GLU A 198 -1.55 -11.23 8.22
N ALA A 199 -0.68 -11.86 9.04
CA ALA A 199 -0.91 -13.14 9.68
C ALA A 199 -0.47 -13.13 11.16
N GLY A 200 -1.15 -13.90 12.01
CA GLY A 200 -0.93 -13.94 13.44
C GLY A 200 0.37 -14.63 13.83
N THR A 201 0.70 -15.74 13.16
CA THR A 201 1.88 -16.55 13.50
C THR A 201 3.06 -16.30 12.54
N GLN A 202 4.29 -16.56 13.01
CA GLN A 202 5.47 -16.48 12.15
C GLN A 202 5.39 -17.50 11.01
N ARG A 203 4.94 -18.74 11.31
CA ARG A 203 4.73 -19.77 10.29
C ARG A 203 3.90 -19.26 9.11
N LEU A 204 2.77 -18.61 9.39
CA LEU A 204 1.89 -18.13 8.32
C LEU A 204 2.47 -16.89 7.64
N ARG A 205 3.16 -15.98 8.35
CA ARG A 205 3.90 -14.87 7.74
C ARG A 205 4.96 -15.35 6.76
N ASP A 206 5.67 -16.42 7.10
CA ASP A 206 6.66 -17.05 6.20
C ASP A 206 5.97 -17.72 5.00
N ALA A 207 4.85 -18.43 5.24
CA ALA A 207 4.07 -19.06 4.17
C ALA A 207 3.56 -18.05 3.14
N ILE A 208 3.18 -16.85 3.53
CA ILE A 208 2.74 -15.76 2.63
C ILE A 208 3.90 -14.88 2.14
N ASN A 209 5.13 -15.19 2.52
CA ASN A 209 6.35 -14.41 2.21
C ASN A 209 6.23 -12.91 2.62
N LYS A 210 5.72 -12.67 3.82
CA LYS A 210 5.57 -11.30 4.33
C LYS A 210 6.91 -10.69 4.74
N ASN A 211 7.88 -11.51 5.12
CA ASN A 211 9.22 -11.11 5.55
C ASN A 211 9.19 -10.04 6.66
N VAL A 212 8.42 -10.28 7.69
CA VAL A 212 8.36 -9.50 8.93
C VAL A 212 8.32 -10.47 10.09
N THR A 213 9.27 -10.36 11.00
CA THR A 213 9.33 -11.21 12.19
C THR A 213 8.50 -10.65 13.34
N GLU A 214 8.15 -11.51 14.28
CA GLU A 214 7.46 -11.07 15.49
C GLU A 214 8.36 -10.12 16.30
N GLU A 215 9.65 -10.42 16.38
CA GLU A 215 10.64 -9.59 17.09
C GLU A 215 10.72 -8.18 16.52
N GLU A 216 10.75 -8.02 15.18
CA GLU A 216 10.76 -6.73 14.51
C GLU A 216 9.49 -5.92 14.85
N ILE A 217 8.32 -6.56 14.86
CA ILE A 217 7.05 -5.90 15.24
C ILE A 217 7.11 -5.40 16.69
N LEU A 218 7.53 -6.27 17.62
CA LEU A 218 7.58 -5.95 19.04
C LEU A 218 8.65 -4.89 19.34
N SER A 219 9.83 -4.98 18.73
CA SER A 219 10.92 -4.00 18.86
C SER A 219 10.49 -2.62 18.37
N THR A 220 9.83 -2.55 17.23
CA THR A 220 9.32 -1.29 16.68
C THR A 220 8.22 -0.71 17.58
N CYS A 221 7.34 -1.54 18.11
CA CYS A 221 6.35 -1.11 19.11
C CYS A 221 7.02 -0.56 20.38
N ALA A 222 8.09 -1.23 20.89
CA ALA A 222 8.82 -0.78 22.06
C ALA A 222 9.46 0.59 21.84
N THR A 223 10.10 0.78 20.70
CA THR A 223 10.69 2.08 20.29
C THR A 223 9.64 3.18 20.24
N ALA A 224 8.51 2.89 19.62
CA ALA A 224 7.41 3.84 19.50
C ALA A 224 6.81 4.21 20.86
N PHE A 225 6.51 3.22 21.70
CA PHE A 225 5.93 3.44 23.02
C PHE A 225 6.86 4.22 23.95
N SER A 226 8.16 3.95 23.88
CA SER A 226 9.19 4.75 24.55
C SER A 226 9.22 6.20 24.05
N GLY A 227 8.90 6.42 22.78
CA GLY A 227 8.72 7.75 22.18
C GLY A 227 7.38 8.42 22.52
N GLY A 228 6.49 7.76 23.29
CA GLY A 228 5.21 8.31 23.74
C GLY A 228 4.04 8.08 22.79
N TRP A 229 4.14 7.14 21.85
CA TRP A 229 2.97 6.66 21.10
C TRP A 229 2.07 5.82 22.00
N ASN A 230 0.77 5.97 21.83
CA ASN A 230 -0.24 5.23 22.58
C ASN A 230 -1.39 4.72 21.70
N SER A 231 -1.18 4.73 20.38
CA SER A 231 -2.15 4.18 19.43
C SER A 231 -1.44 3.41 18.33
N VAL A 232 -1.91 2.19 18.07
CA VAL A 232 -1.40 1.29 17.02
C VAL A 232 -2.58 0.76 16.21
N LYS A 233 -2.43 0.76 14.88
CA LYS A 233 -3.36 0.08 13.97
C LYS A 233 -2.69 -1.17 13.43
N LEU A 234 -3.41 -2.29 13.46
CA LEU A 234 -2.94 -3.59 13.02
C LEU A 234 -3.89 -4.14 11.94
N TYR A 235 -3.32 -4.54 10.82
CA TYR A 235 -4.07 -5.14 9.72
C TYR A 235 -3.67 -6.60 9.52
N PHE A 236 -4.68 -7.45 9.41
CA PHE A 236 -4.53 -8.88 9.14
C PHE A 236 -5.49 -9.33 8.04
N MET A 237 -5.22 -10.50 7.48
CA MET A 237 -6.13 -11.20 6.58
C MET A 237 -6.57 -12.52 7.24
N LEU A 238 -7.82 -12.91 6.98
CA LEU A 238 -8.35 -14.22 7.31
C LEU A 238 -8.65 -14.99 6.02
N GLY A 239 -8.43 -16.31 6.04
CA GLY A 239 -8.63 -17.17 4.89
C GLY A 239 -7.40 -17.29 3.99
N LEU A 240 -6.22 -16.97 4.50
CA LEU A 240 -4.97 -17.16 3.78
C LEU A 240 -4.72 -18.64 3.47
N PRO A 241 -4.09 -18.96 2.32
CA PRO A 241 -3.69 -20.34 2.05
C PRO A 241 -2.85 -20.92 3.19
N THR A 242 -3.19 -22.15 3.60
CA THR A 242 -2.60 -22.91 4.72
C THR A 242 -2.89 -22.36 6.13
N GLU A 243 -3.78 -21.38 6.27
CA GLU A 243 -4.17 -20.83 7.57
C GLU A 243 -4.93 -21.88 8.41
N THR A 244 -4.54 -22.01 9.67
CA THR A 244 -5.18 -22.86 10.67
C THR A 244 -5.84 -22.04 11.77
N ASP A 245 -6.62 -22.66 12.65
CA ASP A 245 -7.24 -21.96 13.78
C ASP A 245 -6.19 -21.41 14.75
N GLU A 246 -5.05 -22.07 14.90
CA GLU A 246 -3.93 -21.58 15.71
C GLU A 246 -3.35 -20.29 15.13
N ASP A 247 -3.32 -20.13 13.78
CA ASP A 247 -2.87 -18.88 13.16
C ASP A 247 -3.84 -17.73 13.43
N VAL A 248 -5.14 -18.01 13.46
CA VAL A 248 -6.17 -17.03 13.80
C VAL A 248 -6.05 -16.61 15.28
N VAL A 249 -5.89 -17.57 16.20
CA VAL A 249 -5.65 -17.29 17.63
C VAL A 249 -4.35 -16.53 17.82
N GLY A 250 -3.31 -16.84 17.05
CA GLY A 250 -2.02 -16.15 17.05
C GLY A 250 -2.13 -14.63 16.78
N ILE A 251 -3.21 -14.16 16.14
CA ILE A 251 -3.49 -12.71 16.02
C ILE A 251 -3.74 -12.11 17.42
N ALA A 252 -4.57 -12.75 18.22
CA ALA A 252 -4.85 -12.29 19.59
C ALA A 252 -3.60 -12.37 20.46
N GLU A 253 -2.80 -13.43 20.35
CA GLU A 253 -1.54 -13.58 21.08
C GLU A 253 -0.55 -12.45 20.75
N LEU A 254 -0.39 -12.09 19.47
CA LEU A 254 0.45 -10.98 19.05
C LEU A 254 -0.04 -9.64 19.63
N VAL A 255 -1.35 -9.42 19.66
CA VAL A 255 -1.96 -8.23 20.29
C VAL A 255 -1.63 -8.18 21.79
N TYR A 256 -1.69 -9.30 22.50
CA TYR A 256 -1.33 -9.36 23.93
C TYR A 256 0.17 -9.12 24.17
N LYS A 257 1.05 -9.61 23.30
CA LYS A 257 2.49 -9.32 23.34
C LYS A 257 2.75 -7.82 23.14
N ILE A 258 2.09 -7.20 22.19
CA ILE A 258 2.18 -5.73 21.96
C ILE A 258 1.68 -4.96 23.21
N LEU A 259 0.60 -5.40 23.84
CA LEU A 259 0.10 -4.80 25.08
C LEU A 259 1.10 -4.96 26.23
N GLN A 260 1.79 -6.08 26.32
CA GLN A 260 2.86 -6.29 27.30
C GLN A 260 4.03 -5.33 27.05
N VAL A 261 4.50 -5.23 25.81
CA VAL A 261 5.56 -4.29 25.40
C VAL A 261 5.20 -2.85 25.77
N TRP A 262 3.93 -2.45 25.62
CA TRP A 262 3.48 -1.12 26.05
C TRP A 262 3.52 -0.93 27.57
N ARG A 263 3.15 -1.96 28.36
CA ARG A 263 3.24 -1.91 29.82
C ARG A 263 4.66 -1.75 30.33
N GLU A 264 5.63 -2.31 29.61
CA GLU A 264 7.07 -2.25 29.95
C GLU A 264 7.72 -0.94 29.51
N ASN A 265 7.36 -0.43 28.33
CA ASN A 265 8.06 0.66 27.66
C ASN A 265 7.27 1.99 27.58
N GLY A 266 5.99 2.01 27.91
CA GLY A 266 5.14 3.19 27.75
C GLY A 266 5.56 4.36 28.65
N SER A 267 6.05 5.44 28.06
CA SER A 267 6.57 6.62 28.77
C SER A 267 5.48 7.60 29.23
N GLY A 268 4.23 7.37 28.89
CA GLY A 268 3.14 8.33 29.17
C GLY A 268 1.88 7.68 29.70
N LYS A 269 1.92 7.07 30.89
CA LYS A 269 0.79 6.37 31.54
C LYS A 269 -0.47 7.22 31.79
N LYS A 270 -0.48 8.50 31.44
CA LYS A 270 -1.67 9.37 31.54
C LYS A 270 -2.76 9.06 30.50
N ARG A 271 -2.42 8.42 29.38
CA ARG A 271 -3.38 7.94 28.37
C ARG A 271 -3.13 6.45 28.15
N GLY A 272 -4.19 5.64 28.19
CA GLY A 272 -4.13 4.20 27.92
C GLY A 272 -3.70 3.91 26.47
N LEU A 273 -3.24 2.69 26.20
CA LEU A 273 -3.02 2.17 24.86
C LEU A 273 -4.36 2.03 24.12
N SER A 274 -4.38 2.36 22.85
CA SER A 274 -5.48 2.06 21.91
C SER A 274 -4.93 1.22 20.77
N ILE A 275 -5.49 0.01 20.59
CA ILE A 275 -5.16 -0.87 19.47
C ILE A 275 -6.39 -0.95 18.55
N ASN A 276 -6.25 -0.49 17.32
CA ASN A 276 -7.26 -0.67 16.29
C ASN A 276 -6.86 -1.90 15.46
N LEU A 277 -7.57 -2.99 15.61
CA LEU A 277 -7.36 -4.23 14.91
C LEU A 277 -8.37 -4.35 13.77
N ALA A 278 -7.90 -4.61 12.56
CA ALA A 278 -8.79 -4.85 11.43
C ALA A 278 -8.39 -6.13 10.69
N THR A 279 -9.37 -6.95 10.35
CA THR A 279 -9.18 -8.11 9.49
C THR A 279 -9.91 -7.94 8.16
N ALA A 280 -9.24 -8.32 7.07
CA ALA A 280 -9.81 -8.36 5.74
C ALA A 280 -9.92 -9.81 5.26
N TYR A 281 -10.88 -10.05 4.39
CA TYR A 281 -11.06 -11.33 3.73
C TYR A 281 -9.98 -11.53 2.65
N PHE A 282 -9.26 -12.67 2.65
CA PHE A 282 -8.32 -12.99 1.60
C PHE A 282 -9.06 -13.20 0.27
N VAL A 283 -8.63 -12.49 -0.76
CA VAL A 283 -9.12 -12.64 -2.13
C VAL A 283 -7.96 -12.99 -3.03
N PRO A 284 -7.98 -14.14 -3.73
CA PRO A 284 -6.98 -14.49 -4.74
C PRO A 284 -6.93 -13.41 -5.82
N LYS A 285 -5.72 -12.95 -6.16
CA LYS A 285 -5.53 -11.90 -7.15
C LYS A 285 -4.72 -12.40 -8.33
N PRO A 286 -5.11 -12.07 -9.58
CA PRO A 286 -4.37 -12.48 -10.77
C PRO A 286 -2.92 -11.98 -10.72
N PHE A 287 -2.03 -12.67 -11.38
CA PHE A 287 -0.58 -12.43 -11.44
C PHE A 287 0.17 -12.59 -10.11
N THR A 288 -0.45 -13.21 -9.11
CA THR A 288 0.20 -13.53 -7.83
C THR A 288 0.44 -15.03 -7.70
N PRO A 289 1.39 -15.48 -6.87
CA PRO A 289 1.54 -16.90 -6.54
C PRO A 289 0.26 -17.57 -6.02
N PHE A 290 -0.60 -16.80 -5.35
CA PHE A 290 -1.86 -17.30 -4.80
C PHE A 290 -3.08 -17.13 -5.72
N GLN A 291 -2.87 -16.79 -7.00
CA GLN A 291 -3.97 -16.56 -7.94
C GLN A 291 -4.92 -17.75 -8.13
N TRP A 292 -4.44 -18.96 -7.88
CA TRP A 292 -5.21 -20.20 -8.01
C TRP A 292 -5.59 -20.82 -6.66
N ALA A 293 -5.30 -20.13 -5.55
CA ALA A 293 -5.73 -20.60 -4.24
C ALA A 293 -7.25 -20.45 -4.10
N ALA A 294 -7.88 -21.40 -3.43
CA ALA A 294 -9.29 -21.29 -3.11
C ALA A 294 -9.54 -20.15 -2.13
N GLN A 295 -10.59 -19.38 -2.34
CA GLN A 295 -11.11 -18.46 -1.34
C GLN A 295 -12.03 -19.25 -0.39
N ILE A 296 -11.94 -19.02 0.93
CA ILE A 296 -12.84 -19.63 1.90
C ILE A 296 -14.28 -19.09 1.70
N THR A 297 -15.27 -19.83 2.21
CA THR A 297 -16.66 -19.36 2.14
C THR A 297 -16.92 -18.22 3.13
N PRO A 298 -17.98 -17.41 2.94
CA PRO A 298 -18.38 -16.38 3.89
C PRO A 298 -18.65 -16.95 5.30
N GLU A 299 -19.24 -18.15 5.40
CA GLU A 299 -19.53 -18.82 6.67
C GLU A 299 -18.23 -19.19 7.40
N GLU A 300 -17.24 -19.73 6.68
CA GLU A 300 -15.93 -20.06 7.26
C GLU A 300 -15.17 -18.79 7.65
N TYR A 301 -15.27 -17.71 6.88
CA TYR A 301 -14.70 -16.41 7.26
C TYR A 301 -15.31 -15.90 8.58
N LEU A 302 -16.64 -15.91 8.71
CA LEU A 302 -17.32 -15.49 9.93
C LEU A 302 -16.99 -16.41 11.12
N ARG A 303 -16.84 -17.71 10.89
CA ARG A 303 -16.38 -18.65 11.94
C ARG A 303 -15.01 -18.22 12.49
N ARG A 304 -14.06 -17.86 11.62
CA ARG A 304 -12.73 -17.38 12.01
C ARG A 304 -12.79 -16.01 12.70
N VAL A 305 -13.66 -15.12 12.25
CA VAL A 305 -13.92 -13.84 12.93
C VAL A 305 -14.40 -14.09 14.36
N HIS A 306 -15.37 -14.98 14.56
CA HIS A 306 -15.88 -15.31 15.89
C HIS A 306 -14.81 -16.00 16.76
N LEU A 307 -13.99 -16.87 16.18
CA LEU A 307 -12.86 -17.48 16.88
C LEU A 307 -11.89 -16.41 17.39
N LEU A 308 -11.53 -15.44 16.57
CA LEU A 308 -10.68 -14.32 16.96
C LEU A 308 -11.33 -13.46 18.04
N GLN A 309 -12.62 -13.11 17.89
CA GLN A 309 -13.38 -12.36 18.89
C GLN A 309 -13.41 -13.05 20.25
N ALA A 310 -13.60 -14.38 20.28
CA ALA A 310 -13.60 -15.18 21.48
C ALA A 310 -12.26 -15.19 22.23
N ASN A 311 -11.16 -14.80 21.57
CA ASN A 311 -9.82 -14.71 22.15
C ASN A 311 -9.34 -13.27 22.40
N LEU A 312 -10.13 -12.24 22.04
CA LEU A 312 -9.80 -10.83 22.23
C LEU A 312 -10.59 -10.23 23.41
N HIS A 313 -10.03 -10.25 24.60
CA HIS A 313 -10.70 -9.74 25.81
C HIS A 313 -10.16 -8.38 26.30
N ALA A 314 -9.13 -7.83 25.65
CA ALA A 314 -8.49 -6.59 26.09
C ALA A 314 -9.35 -5.36 25.74
N LYS A 315 -9.76 -4.59 26.75
CA LYS A 315 -10.62 -3.40 26.59
C LYS A 315 -9.99 -2.27 25.73
N CYS A 316 -8.69 -2.31 25.51
CA CYS A 316 -7.97 -1.33 24.69
C CYS A 316 -7.98 -1.67 23.18
N VAL A 317 -8.61 -2.78 22.79
CA VAL A 317 -8.69 -3.25 21.40
C VAL A 317 -10.06 -2.92 20.82
N ASP A 318 -10.07 -2.13 19.74
CA ASP A 318 -11.22 -1.94 18.86
C ASP A 318 -11.03 -2.84 17.64
N TYR A 319 -11.79 -3.95 17.58
CA TYR A 319 -11.71 -4.91 16.50
C TYR A 319 -12.80 -4.69 15.46
N ARG A 320 -12.39 -4.57 14.21
CA ARG A 320 -13.28 -4.43 13.05
C ARG A 320 -12.92 -5.45 11.97
N TYR A 321 -13.92 -5.93 11.27
CA TYR A 321 -13.74 -6.82 10.13
C TYR A 321 -14.59 -6.34 8.95
N HIS A 322 -14.15 -6.67 7.74
CA HIS A 322 -14.95 -6.40 6.55
C HIS A 322 -16.14 -7.37 6.52
N GLU A 323 -17.30 -6.84 6.19
CA GLU A 323 -18.47 -7.68 5.88
C GLU A 323 -18.17 -8.47 4.59
N SER A 324 -18.57 -9.76 4.60
CA SER A 324 -18.34 -10.71 3.50
C SER A 324 -19.39 -10.55 2.39
#